data_062fc15c47f1f7522159dc984b11fc70
#
_entry.id   062fc15c47f1f7522159dc984b11fc70
#
_cell.length_a   1.000
_cell.length_b   1.000
_cell.length_c   1.000
_cell.angle_alpha   90.00
_cell.angle_beta   90.00
_cell.angle_gamma   90.00
#
_symmetry.space_group_name_H-M   'P 1'
#
loop_
_entity.id
_entity.type
_entity.pdbx_description
1 polymer ?
#
loop_
_entity_poly.entity_id
_entity_poly.type
_entity_poly.pdbx_seq_one_letter_code
_entity_poly.pdbx_strand_id
1 'polypeptide(L)'
;MSETTTLEICGKTIHPGESTHFNLTSYRLPISDMLDTPVYVFRSLKPGPIVLLQGGMHGNETNGVEIVRQLVSRHGIKNPLKGTIIAIPILNIAGFIAGTRDLPDGRDLNRCFPGSKNGSLGSRIAYSLTREILSIIDLGIDFHTGGEKINNYPQLRCSFEDAKALELAKVFHPPFILNSPYREKSFRREAAKNTKPILVYEAGESLRFTKLAVEQGVHGTLRLLNHLGVCSIQVPKVDHTIILSSTSWIRARKAGLFRTTKKYGSFIEKDEIIGTISDPYGEKEYDLKAPADGFLIAINNKPVVNEGDALIHVGLEK
;
A
#
# COMPACT_ATOMS: atom_id res chain seq x y z
N MET A 1 -7.56 -14.40 -36.00
CA MET A 1 -7.85 -13.14 -35.29
C MET A 1 -8.41 -13.54 -33.95
N SER A 2 -7.67 -13.45 -32.85
CA SER A 2 -8.21 -13.73 -31.53
C SER A 2 -9.28 -12.66 -31.22
N GLU A 3 -10.48 -13.10 -30.92
CA GLU A 3 -11.55 -12.23 -30.44
C GLU A 3 -11.00 -11.36 -29.31
N THR A 4 -10.95 -10.06 -29.55
CA THR A 4 -10.63 -9.08 -28.50
C THR A 4 -11.77 -9.08 -27.53
N THR A 5 -11.66 -9.90 -26.47
CA THR A 5 -12.67 -10.05 -25.41
C THR A 5 -13.04 -8.67 -24.89
N THR A 6 -14.32 -8.35 -24.91
CA THR A 6 -14.84 -7.14 -24.28
C THR A 6 -14.54 -7.16 -22.78
N LEU A 7 -14.15 -6.03 -22.22
CA LEU A 7 -13.95 -5.86 -20.78
C LEU A 7 -15.15 -5.12 -20.20
N GLU A 8 -15.85 -5.74 -19.28
CA GLU A 8 -16.99 -5.12 -18.60
C GLU A 8 -16.64 -4.80 -17.15
N ILE A 9 -16.87 -3.54 -16.76
CA ILE A 9 -16.68 -3.06 -15.39
C ILE A 9 -17.84 -2.14 -15.02
N CYS A 10 -18.53 -2.41 -13.93
CA CYS A 10 -19.70 -1.62 -13.47
C CYS A 10 -20.76 -1.43 -14.58
N GLY A 11 -21.01 -2.45 -15.38
CA GLY A 11 -21.99 -2.40 -16.49
C GLY A 11 -21.54 -1.55 -17.68
N LYS A 12 -20.30 -1.09 -17.71
CA LYS A 12 -19.71 -0.41 -18.88
C LYS A 12 -18.83 -1.37 -19.67
N THR A 13 -19.06 -1.43 -20.97
CA THR A 13 -18.20 -2.13 -21.92
C THR A 13 -17.04 -1.22 -22.30
N ILE A 14 -15.83 -1.68 -22.15
CA ILE A 14 -14.60 -0.95 -22.49
C ILE A 14 -13.94 -1.65 -23.67
N HIS A 15 -13.79 -0.92 -24.76
CA HIS A 15 -13.21 -1.46 -25.98
C HIS A 15 -11.66 -1.40 -26.00
N PRO A 16 -10.99 -2.25 -26.77
CA PRO A 16 -9.56 -2.14 -27.02
C PRO A 16 -9.18 -0.75 -27.54
N GLY A 17 -8.11 -0.16 -26.98
CA GLY A 17 -7.65 1.20 -27.31
C GLY A 17 -8.40 2.30 -26.57
N GLU A 18 -9.40 1.98 -25.75
CA GLU A 18 -10.19 2.95 -25.01
C GLU A 18 -9.51 3.34 -23.69
N SER A 19 -9.57 4.64 -23.38
CA SER A 19 -9.24 5.19 -22.06
C SER A 19 -10.48 5.89 -21.52
N THR A 20 -10.94 5.46 -20.36
CA THR A 20 -12.22 5.95 -19.78
C THR A 20 -12.11 6.08 -18.26
N HIS A 21 -13.08 6.75 -17.66
CA HIS A 21 -13.25 6.79 -16.22
C HIS A 21 -14.73 6.70 -15.85
N PHE A 22 -15.02 6.16 -14.68
CA PHE A 22 -16.36 6.02 -14.13
C PHE A 22 -16.29 5.80 -12.62
N ASN A 23 -17.44 5.70 -11.96
CA ASN A 23 -17.50 5.49 -10.53
C ASN A 23 -17.69 3.99 -10.22
N LEU A 24 -16.79 3.41 -9.43
CA LEU A 24 -16.89 2.03 -8.93
C LEU A 24 -18.05 1.90 -7.95
N THR A 25 -18.13 2.87 -7.03
CA THR A 25 -19.22 2.98 -6.05
C THR A 25 -19.66 4.41 -5.94
N SER A 26 -20.92 4.59 -5.63
CA SER A 26 -21.48 5.87 -5.24
C SER A 26 -22.38 5.64 -4.03
N TYR A 27 -22.22 6.44 -3.00
CA TYR A 27 -23.09 6.38 -1.85
C TYR A 27 -23.56 7.78 -1.44
N ARG A 28 -24.81 7.84 -0.98
CA ARG A 28 -25.46 9.10 -0.62
C ARG A 28 -25.07 9.51 0.79
N LEU A 29 -24.64 10.76 0.92
CA LEU A 29 -24.45 11.40 2.21
C LEU A 29 -25.80 11.78 2.86
N PRO A 30 -25.83 12.00 4.19
CA PRO A 30 -27.03 12.49 4.87
C PRO A 30 -27.60 13.80 4.31
N ILE A 31 -26.78 14.61 3.66
CA ILE A 31 -27.16 15.87 2.99
C ILE A 31 -27.66 15.66 1.54
N SER A 32 -27.90 14.44 1.15
CA SER A 32 -28.33 14.03 -0.20
C SER A 32 -27.29 14.11 -1.32
N ASP A 33 -26.09 14.62 -1.06
CA ASP A 33 -25.00 14.59 -2.03
C ASP A 33 -24.43 13.18 -2.20
N MET A 34 -23.80 12.94 -3.35
CA MET A 34 -23.17 11.66 -3.67
C MET A 34 -21.66 11.72 -3.43
N LEU A 35 -21.11 10.69 -2.81
CA LEU A 35 -19.68 10.43 -2.80
C LEU A 35 -19.36 9.32 -3.79
N ASP A 36 -18.56 9.66 -4.75
CA ASP A 36 -18.18 8.81 -5.88
C ASP A 36 -16.75 8.33 -5.74
N THR A 37 -16.51 7.04 -6.00
CA THR A 37 -15.17 6.44 -6.06
C THR A 37 -14.74 6.30 -7.52
N PRO A 38 -13.95 7.25 -8.06
CA PRO A 38 -13.55 7.22 -9.46
C PRO A 38 -12.54 6.12 -9.76
N VAL A 39 -12.75 5.43 -10.87
CA VAL A 39 -11.87 4.44 -11.44
C VAL A 39 -11.45 4.89 -12.84
N TYR A 40 -10.17 4.87 -13.10
CA TYR A 40 -9.60 5.14 -14.41
C TYR A 40 -9.21 3.82 -15.05
N VAL A 41 -9.54 3.64 -16.31
CA VAL A 41 -9.16 2.46 -17.11
C VAL A 41 -8.44 2.91 -18.36
N PHE A 42 -7.25 2.39 -18.56
CA PHE A 42 -6.42 2.61 -19.75
C PHE A 42 -6.20 1.27 -20.43
N ARG A 43 -6.81 1.06 -21.57
CA ARG A 43 -6.79 -0.22 -22.28
C ARG A 43 -6.05 -0.11 -23.61
N SER A 44 -5.07 -0.97 -23.81
CA SER A 44 -4.36 -1.09 -25.09
C SER A 44 -5.22 -1.74 -26.16
N LEU A 45 -4.87 -1.50 -27.43
CA LEU A 45 -5.35 -2.30 -28.57
C LEU A 45 -4.85 -3.75 -28.51
N LYS A 46 -3.70 -4.00 -27.86
CA LYS A 46 -3.09 -5.33 -27.77
C LYS A 46 -3.48 -6.02 -26.47
N PRO A 47 -3.87 -7.29 -26.51
CA PRO A 47 -4.14 -8.07 -25.30
C PRO A 47 -2.91 -8.16 -24.40
N GLY A 48 -3.13 -8.33 -23.10
CA GLY A 48 -2.07 -8.44 -22.11
C GLY A 48 -2.66 -8.42 -20.70
N PRO A 49 -1.81 -8.34 -19.65
CA PRO A 49 -2.29 -8.40 -18.28
C PRO A 49 -3.14 -7.19 -17.90
N ILE A 50 -4.10 -7.43 -17.00
CA ILE A 50 -4.92 -6.40 -16.36
C ILE A 50 -4.33 -6.11 -14.98
N VAL A 51 -3.80 -4.90 -14.79
CA VAL A 51 -3.05 -4.51 -13.60
C VAL A 51 -3.84 -3.46 -12.81
N LEU A 52 -4.08 -3.74 -11.53
CA LEU A 52 -4.68 -2.77 -10.59
C LEU A 52 -3.61 -1.92 -9.90
N LEU A 53 -3.83 -0.61 -9.87
CA LEU A 53 -3.06 0.37 -9.08
C LEU A 53 -4.03 1.04 -8.11
N GLN A 54 -3.94 0.72 -6.83
CA GLN A 54 -4.91 1.19 -5.84
C GLN A 54 -4.23 1.96 -4.73
N GLY A 55 -4.73 3.17 -4.44
CA GLY A 55 -4.38 3.97 -3.28
C GLY A 55 -5.60 4.27 -2.40
N GLY A 56 -5.37 4.88 -1.26
CA GLY A 56 -6.43 5.39 -0.39
C GLY A 56 -7.42 4.32 0.09
N MET A 57 -6.97 3.08 0.34
CA MET A 57 -7.72 2.07 1.09
C MET A 57 -8.05 2.60 2.48
N HIS A 58 -7.11 3.31 3.10
CA HIS A 58 -7.30 4.10 4.29
C HIS A 58 -7.22 5.58 3.92
N GLY A 59 -8.17 6.39 4.36
CA GLY A 59 -8.31 7.76 3.86
C GLY A 59 -7.14 8.69 4.20
N ASN A 60 -6.48 8.49 5.34
CA ASN A 60 -5.35 9.29 5.77
C ASN A 60 -3.99 8.87 5.15
N GLU A 61 -3.94 7.82 4.33
CA GLU A 61 -2.71 7.29 3.74
C GLU A 61 -2.41 7.95 2.37
N THR A 62 -2.07 9.24 2.42
CA THR A 62 -2.01 10.12 1.25
C THR A 62 -0.87 9.84 0.28
N ASN A 63 0.23 9.20 0.71
CA ASN A 63 1.34 8.85 -0.21
C ASN A 63 0.88 7.88 -1.31
N GLY A 64 0.00 6.90 -0.99
CA GLY A 64 -0.58 6.00 -1.97
C GLY A 64 -1.42 6.73 -3.02
N VAL A 65 -2.20 7.71 -2.57
CA VAL A 65 -2.99 8.58 -3.46
C VAL A 65 -2.09 9.35 -4.42
N GLU A 66 -1.00 9.93 -3.91
CA GLU A 66 -0.05 10.71 -4.71
C GLU A 66 0.73 9.84 -5.71
N ILE A 67 1.09 8.60 -5.32
CA ILE A 67 1.71 7.63 -6.24
C ILE A 67 0.78 7.36 -7.43
N VAL A 68 -0.47 6.99 -7.17
CA VAL A 68 -1.43 6.70 -8.23
C VAL A 68 -1.69 7.94 -9.07
N ARG A 69 -1.86 9.14 -8.46
CA ARG A 69 -2.03 10.40 -9.18
C ARG A 69 -0.86 10.68 -10.14
N GLN A 70 0.39 10.49 -9.70
CA GLN A 70 1.57 10.68 -10.55
C GLN A 70 1.63 9.64 -11.68
N LEU A 71 1.23 8.41 -11.42
CA LEU A 71 1.21 7.36 -12.44
C LEU A 71 0.18 7.69 -13.53
N VAL A 72 -1.07 7.98 -13.16
CA VAL A 72 -2.14 8.25 -14.14
C VAL A 72 -1.95 9.55 -14.92
N SER A 73 -1.07 10.45 -14.48
CA SER A 73 -0.71 11.65 -15.24
C SER A 73 0.26 11.37 -16.40
N ARG A 74 0.96 10.22 -16.40
CA ARG A 74 1.99 9.88 -17.37
C ARG A 74 1.41 9.39 -18.68
N HIS A 75 1.94 9.87 -19.81
CA HIS A 75 1.50 9.46 -21.15
C HIS A 75 1.59 7.94 -21.37
N GLY A 76 2.69 7.31 -20.97
CA GLY A 76 2.88 5.86 -21.15
C GLY A 76 1.99 4.98 -20.27
N ILE A 77 1.37 5.53 -19.22
CA ILE A 77 0.34 4.87 -18.41
C ILE A 77 -1.03 5.01 -19.09
N LYS A 78 -1.33 6.21 -19.60
CA LYS A 78 -2.59 6.47 -20.34
C LYS A 78 -2.68 5.71 -21.66
N ASN A 79 -1.54 5.35 -22.25
CA ASN A 79 -1.43 4.65 -23.52
C ASN A 79 -0.57 3.39 -23.35
N PRO A 80 -1.08 2.35 -22.69
CA PRO A 80 -0.31 1.13 -22.47
C PRO A 80 0.00 0.42 -23.80
N LEU A 81 1.16 -0.21 -23.88
CA LEU A 81 1.63 -0.94 -25.08
C LEU A 81 0.84 -2.23 -25.29
N LYS A 82 0.41 -2.87 -24.20
CA LYS A 82 -0.48 -4.05 -24.18
C LYS A 82 -1.21 -4.13 -22.83
N GLY A 83 -2.31 -4.89 -22.80
CA GLY A 83 -3.09 -5.12 -21.58
C GLY A 83 -3.90 -3.91 -21.12
N THR A 84 -4.20 -3.85 -19.83
CA THR A 84 -5.06 -2.84 -19.25
C THR A 84 -4.51 -2.40 -17.89
N ILE A 85 -4.53 -1.10 -17.63
CA ILE A 85 -4.26 -0.52 -16.31
C ILE A 85 -5.58 -0.02 -15.74
N ILE A 86 -5.93 -0.49 -14.55
CA ILE A 86 -7.06 0.00 -13.75
C ILE A 86 -6.46 0.76 -12.58
N ALA A 87 -6.81 2.04 -12.42
CA ALA A 87 -6.28 2.88 -11.35
C ALA A 87 -7.40 3.45 -10.48
N ILE A 88 -7.29 3.25 -9.19
CA ILE A 88 -8.18 3.77 -8.15
C ILE A 88 -7.33 4.64 -7.22
N PRO A 89 -7.28 5.96 -7.40
CA PRO A 89 -6.45 6.83 -6.56
C PRO A 89 -6.89 6.84 -5.10
N ILE A 90 -8.20 6.84 -4.86
CA ILE A 90 -8.78 6.90 -3.51
C ILE A 90 -9.96 5.95 -3.46
N LEU A 91 -9.84 4.87 -2.67
CA LEU A 91 -10.95 3.93 -2.48
C LEU A 91 -11.88 4.40 -1.35
N ASN A 92 -11.32 4.87 -0.23
CA ASN A 92 -12.06 5.39 0.92
C ASN A 92 -12.17 6.92 0.85
N ILE A 93 -13.07 7.41 0.00
CA ILE A 93 -13.28 8.86 -0.21
C ILE A 93 -13.69 9.56 1.09
N ALA A 94 -14.58 8.97 1.88
CA ALA A 94 -15.05 9.59 3.12
C ALA A 94 -13.90 9.74 4.15
N GLY A 95 -13.11 8.70 4.33
CA GLY A 95 -11.93 8.76 5.19
C GLY A 95 -10.89 9.76 4.67
N PHE A 96 -10.72 9.87 3.34
CA PHE A 96 -9.82 10.86 2.74
C PHE A 96 -10.25 12.30 3.04
N ILE A 97 -11.54 12.61 2.88
CA ILE A 97 -12.08 13.95 3.18
C ILE A 97 -11.94 14.26 4.68
N ALA A 98 -12.19 13.28 5.54
CA ALA A 98 -12.10 13.44 6.99
C ALA A 98 -10.65 13.37 7.54
N GLY A 99 -9.67 12.99 6.72
CA GLY A 99 -8.29 12.76 7.14
C GLY A 99 -8.16 11.58 8.12
N THR A 100 -9.06 10.59 8.04
CA THR A 100 -9.10 9.43 8.94
C THR A 100 -8.75 8.13 8.21
N ARG A 101 -8.23 7.15 8.96
CA ARG A 101 -7.99 5.81 8.45
C ARG A 101 -9.29 5.14 8.04
N ASP A 102 -10.25 5.19 8.94
CA ASP A 102 -11.47 4.41 8.90
C ASP A 102 -12.59 5.12 8.09
N LEU A 103 -13.63 4.37 7.85
CA LEU A 103 -14.89 4.86 7.29
C LEU A 103 -15.68 5.64 8.36
N PRO A 104 -16.73 6.40 7.97
CA PRO A 104 -17.55 7.17 8.92
C PRO A 104 -18.21 6.34 10.03
N ASP A 105 -18.38 5.03 9.81
CA ASP A 105 -18.91 4.09 10.82
C ASP A 105 -17.82 3.48 11.71
N GLY A 106 -16.59 4.00 11.66
CA GLY A 106 -15.45 3.55 12.48
C GLY A 106 -14.83 2.22 12.03
N ARG A 107 -15.20 1.71 10.86
CA ARG A 107 -14.68 0.43 10.34
C ARG A 107 -13.47 0.63 9.46
N ASP A 108 -12.45 -0.22 9.69
CA ASP A 108 -11.34 -0.40 8.75
C ASP A 108 -11.85 -1.09 7.49
N LEU A 109 -11.81 -0.39 6.34
CA LEU A 109 -12.24 -0.95 5.06
C LEU A 109 -11.45 -2.22 4.70
N ASN A 110 -10.17 -2.28 5.05
CA ASN A 110 -9.31 -3.44 4.81
C ASN A 110 -9.55 -4.60 5.81
N ARG A 111 -10.72 -4.61 6.47
CA ARG A 111 -11.30 -5.70 7.27
C ARG A 111 -12.72 -6.07 6.84
N CYS A 112 -13.15 -5.57 5.67
CA CYS A 112 -14.51 -5.76 5.19
C CYS A 112 -14.62 -6.75 4.02
N PHE A 113 -13.52 -7.28 3.50
CA PHE A 113 -13.50 -8.19 2.34
C PHE A 113 -13.96 -9.62 2.67
N PRO A 114 -14.69 -10.29 1.73
CA PRO A 114 -15.04 -9.88 0.36
C PRO A 114 -16.18 -8.86 0.29
N GLY A 115 -16.83 -8.56 1.39
CA GLY A 115 -17.97 -7.66 1.45
C GLY A 115 -19.32 -8.32 1.14
N SER A 116 -20.37 -7.49 1.14
CA SER A 116 -21.74 -7.89 0.86
C SER A 116 -22.53 -6.71 0.27
N LYS A 117 -23.36 -6.97 -0.73
CA LYS A 117 -24.19 -5.97 -1.42
C LYS A 117 -25.07 -5.18 -0.46
N ASN A 118 -25.61 -5.83 0.56
CA ASN A 118 -26.57 -5.27 1.51
C ASN A 118 -25.94 -5.02 2.90
N GLY A 119 -24.61 -5.02 3.01
CA GLY A 119 -23.89 -4.83 4.26
C GLY A 119 -23.71 -3.35 4.63
N SER A 120 -22.86 -3.11 5.65
CA SER A 120 -22.41 -1.76 6.03
C SER A 120 -21.73 -1.05 4.85
N LEU A 121 -21.46 0.25 4.99
CA LEU A 121 -20.77 1.02 3.96
C LEU A 121 -19.46 0.35 3.52
N GLY A 122 -18.59 -0.02 4.46
CA GLY A 122 -17.33 -0.71 4.15
C GLY A 122 -17.55 -2.06 3.46
N SER A 123 -18.54 -2.82 3.91
CA SER A 123 -18.89 -4.11 3.29
C SER A 123 -19.37 -3.95 1.84
N ARG A 124 -20.10 -2.87 1.53
CA ARG A 124 -20.58 -2.57 0.16
C ARG A 124 -19.46 -2.12 -0.75
N ILE A 125 -18.54 -1.27 -0.26
CA ILE A 125 -17.35 -0.84 -1.02
C ILE A 125 -16.47 -2.06 -1.32
N ALA A 126 -16.17 -2.89 -0.30
CA ALA A 126 -15.40 -4.12 -0.46
C ALA A 126 -16.05 -5.09 -1.45
N TYR A 127 -17.38 -5.24 -1.41
CA TYR A 127 -18.13 -6.07 -2.35
C TYR A 127 -17.96 -5.58 -3.80
N SER A 128 -18.09 -4.28 -4.03
CA SER A 128 -17.93 -3.71 -5.37
C SER A 128 -16.51 -3.91 -5.90
N LEU A 129 -15.49 -3.65 -5.08
CA LEU A 129 -14.10 -3.89 -5.48
C LEU A 129 -13.83 -5.37 -5.78
N THR A 130 -14.36 -6.27 -4.96
CA THR A 130 -14.22 -7.72 -5.15
C THR A 130 -14.90 -8.19 -6.42
N ARG A 131 -16.13 -7.75 -6.65
CA ARG A 131 -16.94 -8.20 -7.78
C ARG A 131 -16.52 -7.60 -9.12
N GLU A 132 -16.28 -6.29 -9.14
CA GLU A 132 -16.09 -5.56 -10.39
C GLU A 132 -14.61 -5.50 -10.82
N ILE A 133 -13.68 -5.52 -9.87
CA ILE A 133 -12.26 -5.33 -10.15
C ILE A 133 -11.46 -6.60 -9.88
N LEU A 134 -11.57 -7.19 -8.68
CA LEU A 134 -10.76 -8.35 -8.33
C LEU A 134 -11.04 -9.55 -9.24
N SER A 135 -12.27 -9.72 -9.71
CA SER A 135 -12.67 -10.81 -10.61
C SER A 135 -11.91 -10.80 -11.95
N ILE A 136 -11.50 -9.61 -12.42
CA ILE A 136 -10.97 -9.40 -13.78
C ILE A 136 -9.48 -9.12 -13.84
N ILE A 137 -8.86 -8.64 -12.75
CA ILE A 137 -7.41 -8.32 -12.75
C ILE A 137 -6.56 -9.59 -12.74
N ASP A 138 -5.33 -9.50 -13.21
CA ASP A 138 -4.32 -10.54 -13.09
C ASP A 138 -3.41 -10.34 -11.89
N LEU A 139 -3.14 -9.08 -11.52
CA LEU A 139 -2.34 -8.68 -10.37
C LEU A 139 -2.65 -7.24 -9.97
N GLY A 140 -2.16 -6.82 -8.81
CA GLY A 140 -2.30 -5.42 -8.39
C GLY A 140 -1.25 -4.97 -7.39
N ILE A 141 -1.20 -3.66 -7.20
CA ILE A 141 -0.44 -2.99 -6.15
C ILE A 141 -1.42 -2.18 -5.30
N ASP A 142 -1.39 -2.42 -3.98
CA ASP A 142 -2.16 -1.69 -2.98
C ASP A 142 -1.19 -0.80 -2.19
N PHE A 143 -1.32 0.52 -2.35
CA PHE A 143 -0.40 1.50 -1.78
C PHE A 143 -0.89 1.98 -0.43
N HIS A 144 -0.08 1.74 0.61
CA HIS A 144 -0.30 2.10 2.00
C HIS A 144 0.82 2.97 2.57
N THR A 145 0.59 3.48 3.77
CA THR A 145 1.62 4.15 4.59
C THR A 145 1.66 3.52 5.98
N GLY A 146 2.64 3.88 6.77
CA GLY A 146 2.57 3.70 8.21
C GLY A 146 1.32 4.36 8.77
N GLY A 147 0.81 3.82 9.86
CA GLY A 147 -0.31 4.41 10.59
C GLY A 147 0.04 5.79 11.16
N GLU A 148 -0.86 6.36 11.96
CA GLU A 148 -0.64 7.66 12.58
C GLU A 148 0.69 7.68 13.37
N LYS A 149 1.55 8.64 13.01
CA LYS A 149 2.89 8.86 13.58
C LYS A 149 3.89 7.72 13.38
N ILE A 150 3.55 6.70 12.60
CA ILE A 150 4.50 5.65 12.21
C ILE A 150 5.00 5.94 10.80
N ASN A 151 6.30 6.14 10.67
CA ASN A 151 6.93 6.34 9.38
C ASN A 151 7.58 5.03 8.92
N ASN A 152 7.06 4.46 7.83
CA ASN A 152 7.62 3.27 7.18
C ASN A 152 8.71 3.68 6.17
N TYR A 153 9.87 3.04 6.25
CA TYR A 153 10.80 3.05 5.13
C TYR A 153 10.21 2.24 3.96
N PRO A 154 10.43 2.65 2.69
CA PRO A 154 9.80 2.00 1.55
C PRO A 154 10.02 0.49 1.54
N GLN A 155 8.92 -0.27 1.56
CA GLN A 155 8.92 -1.71 1.66
C GLN A 155 7.75 -2.33 0.92
N LEU A 156 7.94 -3.54 0.42
CA LEU A 156 6.87 -4.38 -0.11
C LEU A 156 6.59 -5.54 0.84
N ARG A 157 5.31 -5.76 1.13
CA ARG A 157 4.83 -6.89 1.95
C ARG A 157 4.14 -7.90 1.05
N CYS A 158 4.64 -9.13 1.03
CA CYS A 158 4.01 -10.26 0.38
C CYS A 158 4.18 -11.53 1.23
N SER A 159 3.37 -12.56 0.98
CA SER A 159 3.62 -13.88 1.53
C SER A 159 4.72 -14.56 0.73
N PHE A 160 5.75 -15.09 1.38
CA PHE A 160 6.81 -15.84 0.69
C PHE A 160 6.36 -17.25 0.25
N GLU A 161 5.20 -17.70 0.73
CA GLU A 161 4.53 -18.90 0.23
C GLU A 161 3.88 -18.68 -1.14
N ASP A 162 3.58 -17.43 -1.50
CA ASP A 162 3.11 -17.04 -2.81
C ASP A 162 4.30 -16.70 -3.71
N ALA A 163 4.80 -17.72 -4.43
CA ALA A 163 5.97 -17.58 -5.29
C ALA A 163 5.81 -16.51 -6.35
N LYS A 164 4.58 -16.33 -6.89
CA LYS A 164 4.30 -15.31 -7.89
C LYS A 164 4.36 -13.90 -7.30
N ALA A 165 3.78 -13.68 -6.13
CA ALA A 165 3.86 -12.41 -5.45
C ALA A 165 5.31 -12.05 -5.09
N LEU A 166 6.12 -13.01 -4.64
CA LEU A 166 7.53 -12.81 -4.35
C LEU A 166 8.35 -12.47 -5.61
N GLU A 167 8.10 -13.16 -6.74
CA GLU A 167 8.71 -12.84 -8.04
C GLU A 167 8.41 -11.40 -8.45
N LEU A 168 7.14 -11.01 -8.42
CA LEU A 168 6.72 -9.65 -8.77
C LEU A 168 7.27 -8.59 -7.80
N ALA A 169 7.39 -8.91 -6.50
CA ALA A 169 8.02 -8.03 -5.52
C ALA A 169 9.50 -7.79 -5.83
N LYS A 170 10.24 -8.82 -6.25
CA LYS A 170 11.63 -8.67 -6.71
C LYS A 170 11.74 -7.80 -7.96
N VAL A 171 10.81 -7.92 -8.89
CA VAL A 171 10.74 -7.07 -10.10
C VAL A 171 10.42 -5.61 -9.75
N PHE A 172 9.51 -5.37 -8.80
CA PHE A 172 9.22 -4.04 -8.30
C PHE A 172 10.47 -3.37 -7.71
N HIS A 173 11.32 -4.15 -7.07
CA HIS A 173 12.64 -3.78 -6.55
C HIS A 173 12.58 -2.63 -5.51
N PRO A 174 11.84 -2.79 -4.41
CA PRO A 174 11.85 -1.83 -3.31
C PRO A 174 13.13 -1.98 -2.48
N PRO A 175 13.47 -1.03 -1.59
CA PRO A 175 14.55 -1.21 -0.62
C PRO A 175 14.40 -2.49 0.23
N PHE A 176 13.19 -2.78 0.71
CA PHE A 176 12.91 -3.99 1.51
C PHE A 176 11.72 -4.79 0.95
N ILE A 177 11.86 -6.12 0.96
CA ILE A 177 10.76 -7.07 0.79
C ILE A 177 10.58 -7.83 2.10
N LEU A 178 9.36 -7.81 2.63
CA LEU A 178 9.02 -8.39 3.92
C LEU A 178 8.11 -9.60 3.75
N ASN A 179 8.46 -10.70 4.41
CA ASN A 179 7.52 -11.79 4.58
C ASN A 179 6.39 -11.34 5.50
N SER A 180 5.18 -11.34 4.99
CA SER A 180 4.00 -10.91 5.73
C SER A 180 2.84 -11.85 5.46
N PRO A 181 2.35 -12.57 6.48
CA PRO A 181 1.21 -13.45 6.33
C PRO A 181 -0.05 -12.68 5.94
N TYR A 182 -1.01 -13.38 5.37
CA TYR A 182 -2.31 -12.81 5.03
C TYR A 182 -3.10 -12.48 6.30
N ARG A 183 -3.72 -11.30 6.30
CA ARG A 183 -4.68 -10.91 7.35
C ARG A 183 -6.10 -11.25 6.90
N GLU A 184 -6.86 -11.90 7.76
CA GLU A 184 -8.25 -12.23 7.46
C GLU A 184 -9.07 -10.97 7.15
N LYS A 185 -10.02 -11.12 6.22
CA LYS A 185 -10.90 -10.05 5.74
C LYS A 185 -10.19 -8.87 5.08
N SER A 186 -8.90 -9.00 4.72
CA SER A 186 -8.17 -7.98 3.94
C SER A 186 -8.33 -8.21 2.44
N PHE A 187 -8.17 -7.14 1.65
CA PHE A 187 -8.17 -7.20 0.19
C PHE A 187 -7.14 -8.20 -0.35
N ARG A 188 -5.90 -8.14 0.16
CA ARG A 188 -4.83 -9.07 -0.23
C ARG A 188 -5.18 -10.53 0.07
N ARG A 189 -5.82 -10.82 1.20
CA ARG A 189 -6.27 -12.19 1.53
C ARG A 189 -7.34 -12.67 0.58
N GLU A 190 -8.31 -11.82 0.25
CA GLU A 190 -9.37 -12.17 -0.68
C GLU A 190 -8.85 -12.39 -2.10
N ALA A 191 -7.90 -11.55 -2.53
CA ALA A 191 -7.23 -11.70 -3.81
C ALA A 191 -6.45 -13.04 -3.89
N ALA A 192 -5.74 -13.41 -2.83
CA ALA A 192 -5.00 -14.67 -2.76
C ALA A 192 -5.91 -15.91 -2.90
N LYS A 193 -7.12 -15.87 -2.33
CA LYS A 193 -8.13 -16.95 -2.53
C LYS A 193 -8.50 -17.13 -4.00
N ASN A 194 -8.41 -16.06 -4.78
CA ASN A 194 -8.69 -16.03 -6.22
C ASN A 194 -7.42 -16.15 -7.08
N THR A 195 -6.29 -16.54 -6.49
CA THR A 195 -4.98 -16.66 -7.17
C THR A 195 -4.51 -15.37 -7.86
N LYS A 196 -4.91 -14.22 -7.31
CA LYS A 196 -4.55 -12.89 -7.81
C LYS A 196 -3.49 -12.27 -6.88
N PRO A 197 -2.21 -12.15 -7.28
CA PRO A 197 -1.19 -11.56 -6.45
C PRO A 197 -1.43 -10.06 -6.28
N ILE A 198 -1.57 -9.61 -5.04
CA ILE A 198 -1.61 -8.19 -4.65
C ILE A 198 -0.36 -7.89 -3.82
N LEU A 199 0.47 -7.01 -4.35
CA LEU A 199 1.62 -6.46 -3.65
C LEU A 199 1.17 -5.32 -2.75
N VAL A 200 1.49 -5.36 -1.47
CA VAL A 200 1.21 -4.25 -0.55
C VAL A 200 2.47 -3.42 -0.41
N TYR A 201 2.46 -2.23 -0.98
CA TYR A 201 3.53 -1.26 -0.82
C TYR A 201 3.25 -0.38 0.38
N GLU A 202 4.19 -0.29 1.31
CA GLU A 202 4.09 0.47 2.55
C GLU A 202 5.24 1.46 2.64
N ALA A 203 4.96 2.77 2.65
CA ALA A 203 6.01 3.78 2.74
C ALA A 203 5.50 5.14 3.25
N GLY A 204 6.31 5.79 4.07
CA GLY A 204 5.98 7.10 4.66
C GLY A 204 5.02 7.00 5.84
N GLU A 205 4.52 8.14 6.25
CA GLU A 205 3.59 8.36 7.37
C GLU A 205 2.25 8.88 6.82
N SER A 206 1.15 8.55 7.51
CA SER A 206 -0.17 9.09 7.19
C SER A 206 -0.21 10.61 7.32
N LEU A 207 -1.10 11.28 6.54
CA LEU A 207 -1.31 12.73 6.49
C LEU A 207 -0.04 13.55 6.18
N ARG A 208 0.96 12.92 5.56
CA ARG A 208 2.22 13.58 5.21
C ARG A 208 2.77 13.03 3.90
N PHE A 209 3.09 13.91 2.96
CA PHE A 209 3.83 13.50 1.77
C PHE A 209 5.30 13.29 2.10
N THR A 210 5.80 12.09 1.77
CA THR A 210 7.20 11.72 1.91
C THR A 210 7.78 11.48 0.52
N LYS A 211 8.69 12.36 0.07
CA LYS A 211 9.27 12.31 -1.28
C LYS A 211 9.81 10.92 -1.62
N LEU A 212 10.64 10.35 -0.74
CA LEU A 212 11.21 9.01 -0.92
C LEU A 212 10.12 7.94 -1.10
N ALA A 213 9.04 7.99 -0.29
CA ALA A 213 7.93 7.04 -0.36
C ALA A 213 7.23 7.10 -1.71
N VAL A 214 6.95 8.31 -2.20
CA VAL A 214 6.28 8.51 -3.49
C VAL A 214 7.18 8.10 -4.65
N GLU A 215 8.45 8.53 -4.67
CA GLU A 215 9.40 8.18 -5.74
C GLU A 215 9.63 6.68 -5.85
N GLN A 216 9.86 5.99 -4.74
CA GLN A 216 10.06 4.54 -4.74
C GLN A 216 8.81 3.78 -5.17
N GLY A 217 7.62 4.22 -4.77
CA GLY A 217 6.36 3.65 -5.21
C GLY A 217 6.12 3.81 -6.72
N VAL A 218 6.34 5.01 -7.25
CA VAL A 218 6.23 5.28 -8.70
C VAL A 218 7.26 4.47 -9.49
N HIS A 219 8.53 4.51 -9.10
CA HIS A 219 9.60 3.83 -9.83
C HIS A 219 9.43 2.30 -9.79
N GLY A 220 9.08 1.74 -8.63
CA GLY A 220 8.83 0.31 -8.51
C GLY A 220 7.66 -0.16 -9.39
N THR A 221 6.56 0.62 -9.41
CA THR A 221 5.42 0.35 -10.29
C THR A 221 5.82 0.37 -11.75
N LEU A 222 6.60 1.36 -12.19
CA LEU A 222 7.07 1.45 -13.56
C LEU A 222 8.00 0.28 -13.95
N ARG A 223 8.89 -0.16 -13.04
CA ARG A 223 9.70 -1.37 -13.26
C ARG A 223 8.82 -2.60 -13.48
N LEU A 224 7.80 -2.78 -12.63
CA LEU A 224 6.86 -3.89 -12.76
C LEU A 224 6.09 -3.83 -14.07
N LEU A 225 5.52 -2.68 -14.44
CA LEU A 225 4.78 -2.51 -15.68
C LEU A 225 5.67 -2.69 -16.94
N ASN A 226 6.93 -2.24 -16.90
CA ASN A 226 7.91 -2.49 -17.96
C ASN A 226 8.21 -3.99 -18.11
N HIS A 227 8.44 -4.69 -17.00
CA HIS A 227 8.68 -6.14 -17.00
C HIS A 227 7.50 -6.91 -17.61
N LEU A 228 6.29 -6.50 -17.29
CA LEU A 228 5.07 -7.05 -17.86
C LEU A 228 4.86 -6.66 -19.33
N GLY A 229 5.67 -5.76 -19.87
CA GLY A 229 5.54 -5.22 -21.23
C GLY A 229 4.31 -4.32 -21.41
N VAL A 230 3.70 -3.86 -20.32
CA VAL A 230 2.55 -2.95 -20.34
C VAL A 230 2.97 -1.54 -20.73
N CYS A 231 4.16 -1.11 -20.33
CA CYS A 231 4.75 0.15 -20.78
C CYS A 231 6.25 0.01 -21.06
N SER A 232 6.87 1.07 -21.56
CA SER A 232 8.32 1.17 -21.75
C SER A 232 8.75 2.57 -21.34
N ILE A 233 8.97 2.76 -20.03
CA ILE A 233 9.31 4.04 -19.44
C ILE A 233 10.66 3.90 -18.73
N GLN A 234 11.59 4.81 -19.01
CA GLN A 234 12.88 4.81 -18.36
C GLN A 234 12.73 5.01 -16.84
N VAL A 235 13.38 4.17 -16.06
CA VAL A 235 13.36 4.21 -14.59
C VAL A 235 14.80 4.19 -14.08
N PRO A 236 15.13 4.97 -13.05
CA PRO A 236 16.46 4.92 -12.43
C PRO A 236 16.80 3.51 -11.95
N LYS A 237 18.08 3.14 -12.10
CA LYS A 237 18.60 1.89 -11.52
C LYS A 237 18.56 1.99 -10.00
N VAL A 238 18.40 0.85 -9.36
CA VAL A 238 18.49 0.69 -7.90
C VAL A 238 19.54 -0.37 -7.59
N ASP A 239 20.25 -0.18 -6.50
CA ASP A 239 21.42 -1.00 -6.22
C ASP A 239 21.06 -2.34 -5.57
N HIS A 240 20.25 -2.33 -4.52
CA HIS A 240 19.93 -3.54 -3.74
C HIS A 240 18.50 -3.54 -3.20
N THR A 241 17.93 -4.74 -3.13
CA THR A 241 16.73 -5.06 -2.35
C THR A 241 17.11 -6.05 -1.26
N ILE A 242 16.78 -5.73 -0.02
CA ILE A 242 17.02 -6.59 1.13
C ILE A 242 15.75 -7.39 1.41
N ILE A 243 15.89 -8.72 1.55
CA ILE A 243 14.77 -9.62 1.82
C ILE A 243 14.77 -9.98 3.29
N LEU A 244 13.72 -9.55 4.00
CA LEU A 244 13.57 -9.73 5.43
C LEU A 244 12.57 -10.85 5.72
N SER A 245 13.06 -11.93 6.32
CA SER A 245 12.27 -13.13 6.58
C SER A 245 11.31 -12.99 7.76
N SER A 246 11.67 -12.14 8.72
CA SER A 246 10.86 -11.87 9.91
C SER A 246 10.98 -10.42 10.36
N THR A 247 10.04 -9.98 11.18
CA THR A 247 10.05 -8.62 11.72
C THR A 247 9.60 -8.62 13.18
N SER A 248 10.08 -7.67 13.96
CA SER A 248 9.70 -7.51 15.36
C SER A 248 9.59 -6.05 15.76
N TRP A 249 8.65 -5.74 16.66
CA TRP A 249 8.53 -4.41 17.26
C TRP A 249 9.30 -4.34 18.58
N ILE A 250 10.22 -3.40 18.65
CA ILE A 250 10.84 -3.00 19.91
C ILE A 250 9.85 -2.08 20.62
N ARG A 251 9.51 -2.44 21.86
CA ARG A 251 8.49 -1.73 22.65
C ARG A 251 9.10 -0.95 23.80
N ALA A 252 8.42 0.12 24.19
CA ALA A 252 8.77 0.90 25.36
C ALA A 252 8.70 0.04 26.65
N ARG A 253 9.80 -0.03 27.38
CA ARG A 253 9.85 -0.70 28.70
C ARG A 253 9.48 0.26 29.85
N LYS A 254 9.43 1.56 29.56
CA LYS A 254 9.07 2.65 30.46
C LYS A 254 8.22 3.66 29.73
N ALA A 255 7.34 4.35 30.45
CA ALA A 255 6.66 5.52 29.92
C ALA A 255 7.59 6.75 30.00
N GLY A 256 7.43 7.69 29.08
CA GLY A 256 8.24 8.90 29.05
C GLY A 256 8.35 9.56 27.70
N LEU A 257 9.44 10.30 27.50
CA LEU A 257 9.77 10.98 26.26
C LEU A 257 10.74 10.12 25.43
N PHE A 258 10.23 9.56 24.35
CA PHE A 258 11.01 8.74 23.44
C PHE A 258 11.77 9.60 22.43
N ARG A 259 13.04 9.30 22.25
CA ARG A 259 13.92 9.87 21.23
C ARG A 259 14.75 8.79 20.58
N THR A 260 14.96 8.88 19.26
CA THR A 260 15.93 8.07 18.53
C THR A 260 16.74 8.96 17.61
N THR A 261 18.05 8.65 17.48
CA THR A 261 18.96 9.28 16.52
C THR A 261 19.14 8.43 15.27
N LYS A 262 18.56 7.22 15.27
CA LYS A 262 18.66 6.29 14.14
C LYS A 262 17.73 6.70 13.02
N LYS A 263 18.19 6.54 11.79
CA LYS A 263 17.39 6.76 10.58
C LYS A 263 16.70 5.46 10.19
N TYR A 264 15.43 5.54 9.77
CA TYR A 264 14.77 4.40 9.16
C TYR A 264 15.52 3.97 7.87
N GLY A 265 15.58 2.68 7.60
CA GLY A 265 16.38 2.06 6.54
C GLY A 265 17.80 1.71 6.95
N SER A 266 18.31 2.17 8.12
CA SER A 266 19.67 1.84 8.56
C SER A 266 19.73 0.45 9.19
N PHE A 267 20.91 -0.17 9.08
CA PHE A 267 21.27 -1.37 9.83
C PHE A 267 21.59 -0.99 11.29
N ILE A 268 21.27 -1.88 12.22
CA ILE A 268 21.59 -1.78 13.64
C ILE A 268 22.19 -3.10 14.11
N GLU A 269 23.13 -3.01 15.02
CA GLU A 269 23.78 -4.16 15.64
C GLU A 269 23.09 -4.51 16.98
N LYS A 270 23.16 -5.78 17.36
CA LYS A 270 22.69 -6.22 18.67
C LYS A 270 23.37 -5.41 19.80
N ASP A 271 22.59 -5.08 20.82
CA ASP A 271 22.99 -4.27 21.99
C ASP A 271 23.39 -2.80 21.69
N GLU A 272 23.33 -2.37 20.43
CA GLU A 272 23.50 -0.97 20.06
C GLU A 272 22.40 -0.10 20.67
N ILE A 273 22.75 1.10 21.19
CA ILE A 273 21.78 2.08 21.67
C ILE A 273 21.12 2.74 20.46
N ILE A 274 19.82 2.50 20.30
CA ILE A 274 19.01 2.97 19.17
C ILE A 274 18.05 4.10 19.54
N GLY A 275 18.00 4.47 20.79
CA GLY A 275 17.17 5.55 21.30
C GLY A 275 17.22 5.61 22.81
N THR A 276 16.48 6.56 23.39
CA THR A 276 16.33 6.73 24.82
C THR A 276 14.89 7.04 25.19
N ILE A 277 14.50 6.71 26.43
CA ILE A 277 13.25 7.12 27.06
C ILE A 277 13.60 7.84 28.35
N SER A 278 13.22 9.12 28.46
CA SER A 278 13.46 9.92 29.65
C SER A 278 12.17 10.35 30.32
N ASP A 279 12.21 10.60 31.63
CA ASP A 279 11.13 11.33 32.28
C ASP A 279 11.11 12.80 31.82
N PRO A 280 9.98 13.53 31.96
CA PRO A 280 9.88 14.91 31.51
C PRO A 280 10.61 15.94 32.41
N TYR A 281 11.18 15.51 33.55
CA TYR A 281 11.80 16.39 34.54
C TYR A 281 13.33 16.34 34.47
N GLY A 282 13.89 15.43 33.68
CA GLY A 282 15.35 15.27 33.49
C GLY A 282 16.05 14.51 34.61
N GLU A 283 15.30 13.76 35.41
CA GLU A 283 15.87 12.99 36.54
C GLU A 283 16.31 11.59 36.11
N LYS A 284 15.66 11.01 35.10
CA LYS A 284 15.88 9.61 34.66
C LYS A 284 15.91 9.51 33.15
N GLU A 285 16.88 8.76 32.63
CA GLU A 285 16.97 8.37 31.20
C GLU A 285 17.33 6.88 31.10
N TYR A 286 16.68 6.19 30.17
CA TYR A 286 16.85 4.77 29.94
C TYR A 286 17.20 4.52 28.50
N ASP A 287 18.29 3.79 28.26
CA ASP A 287 18.69 3.37 26.92
C ASP A 287 17.71 2.35 26.34
N LEU A 288 17.37 2.54 25.08
CA LEU A 288 16.69 1.56 24.26
C LEU A 288 17.73 0.86 23.39
N LYS A 289 17.99 -0.43 23.67
CA LYS A 289 18.98 -1.23 22.94
C LYS A 289 18.32 -2.13 21.90
N ALA A 290 19.03 -2.37 20.80
CA ALA A 290 18.63 -3.32 19.77
C ALA A 290 18.72 -4.75 20.33
N PRO A 291 17.66 -5.58 20.20
CA PRO A 291 17.67 -6.96 20.72
C PRO A 291 18.44 -7.94 19.81
N ALA A 292 18.67 -7.58 18.55
CA ALA A 292 19.36 -8.36 17.53
C ALA A 292 19.84 -7.45 16.40
N ASP A 293 20.72 -7.98 15.55
CA ASP A 293 21.10 -7.35 14.29
C ASP A 293 19.89 -7.25 13.36
N GLY A 294 19.78 -6.16 12.57
CA GLY A 294 18.69 -6.00 11.64
C GLY A 294 18.55 -4.60 11.05
N PHE A 295 17.48 -4.35 10.33
CA PHE A 295 17.20 -3.07 9.67
C PHE A 295 16.00 -2.36 10.30
N LEU A 296 16.14 -1.07 10.54
CA LEU A 296 15.03 -0.23 10.97
C LEU A 296 14.07 0.00 9.81
N ILE A 297 12.93 -0.68 9.81
CA ILE A 297 11.92 -0.60 8.74
C ILE A 297 10.77 0.35 9.06
N ALA A 298 10.58 0.72 10.34
CA ALA A 298 9.67 1.79 10.72
C ALA A 298 10.04 2.39 12.09
N ILE A 299 9.70 3.66 12.28
CA ILE A 299 9.88 4.40 13.54
C ILE A 299 8.55 5.05 13.90
N ASN A 300 8.18 4.93 15.17
CA ASN A 300 7.08 5.69 15.76
C ASN A 300 7.61 7.09 16.14
N ASN A 301 7.07 8.12 15.50
CA ASN A 301 7.44 9.52 15.71
C ASN A 301 6.72 10.17 16.91
N LYS A 302 5.92 9.41 17.66
CA LYS A 302 5.24 9.90 18.85
C LYS A 302 6.25 10.16 19.96
N PRO A 303 6.40 11.43 20.41
CA PRO A 303 7.43 11.76 21.42
C PRO A 303 7.04 11.29 22.82
N VAL A 304 5.75 11.27 23.17
CA VAL A 304 5.25 10.78 24.46
C VAL A 304 4.77 9.35 24.28
N VAL A 305 5.36 8.43 25.04
CA VAL A 305 5.07 7.00 24.96
C VAL A 305 4.69 6.41 26.29
N ASN A 306 3.80 5.43 26.26
CA ASN A 306 3.44 4.61 27.41
C ASN A 306 4.22 3.30 27.41
N GLU A 307 4.30 2.66 28.56
CA GLU A 307 4.88 1.31 28.64
C GLU A 307 4.09 0.34 27.74
N GLY A 308 4.79 -0.45 26.92
CA GLY A 308 4.21 -1.33 25.92
C GLY A 308 4.02 -0.72 24.53
N ASP A 309 4.11 0.61 24.36
CA ASP A 309 3.98 1.24 23.05
C ASP A 309 5.05 0.71 22.07
N ALA A 310 4.66 0.48 20.82
CA ALA A 310 5.55 0.09 19.75
C ALA A 310 6.39 1.30 19.30
N LEU A 311 7.71 1.20 19.34
CA LEU A 311 8.63 2.31 19.08
C LEU A 311 9.34 2.17 17.73
N ILE A 312 10.00 1.04 17.52
CA ILE A 312 10.84 0.78 16.34
C ILE A 312 10.49 -0.60 15.80
N HIS A 313 10.24 -0.68 14.52
CA HIS A 313 10.03 -1.93 13.79
C HIS A 313 11.32 -2.36 13.12
N VAL A 314 11.81 -3.53 13.47
CA VAL A 314 13.06 -4.09 12.96
C VAL A 314 12.77 -5.27 12.06
N GLY A 315 13.41 -5.30 10.91
CA GLY A 315 13.42 -6.44 9.99
C GLY A 315 14.71 -7.23 10.15
N LEU A 316 14.58 -8.56 10.16
CA LEU A 316 15.69 -9.48 10.34
C LEU A 316 15.95 -10.23 9.03
N GLU A 317 17.19 -10.26 8.57
CA GLU A 317 17.63 -11.18 7.52
C GLU A 317 17.63 -12.62 8.06
N LYS A 318 17.67 -13.58 7.14
CA LYS A 318 17.80 -15.00 7.51
C LYS A 318 19.25 -15.34 7.87
#